data_ee4d021c5207f1fe5dcf4863242c4e42
#
_entry.id   ee4d021c5207f1fe5dcf4863242c4e42
#
_cell.length_a   1.000
_cell.length_b   1.000
_cell.length_c   1.000
_cell.angle_alpha   90.00
_cell.angle_beta   90.00
_cell.angle_gamma   90.00
#
_symmetry.space_group_name_H-M   'P 1'
#
loop_
_entity.id
_entity.type
_entity.pdbx_description
1 polymer ?
#
loop_
_entity_poly.entity_id
_entity_poly.type
_entity_poly.pdbx_seq_one_letter_code
_entity_poly.pdbx_strand_id
1 'polypeptide(L)'
;YNEGTFLAEITREGILKYLNQEIPYQISVITDKIIKSNNYTIHQKILVQTLSHKKIILGKNGHSIKAIGSYSRLEMEKVLKCKCNLFLKVVLKKR
;
A
#
# COMPACT_ATOMS: atom_id res chain seq x y z
N TYR A 1 2.80 11.68 14.70
CA TYR A 1 2.27 11.30 13.41
C TYR A 1 3.28 11.63 12.32
N ASN A 2 3.99 10.66 11.84
CA ASN A 2 5.06 10.93 10.90
C ASN A 2 4.61 10.70 9.45
N GLU A 3 5.46 11.09 8.53
CA GLU A 3 5.16 11.02 7.11
C GLU A 3 4.92 9.59 6.66
N GLY A 4 5.72 8.66 7.14
CA GLY A 4 5.55 7.26 6.76
C GLY A 4 4.20 6.71 7.18
N THR A 5 3.75 7.05 8.37
CA THR A 5 2.46 6.61 8.87
C THR A 5 1.34 7.22 8.03
N PHE A 6 1.48 8.50 7.70
CA PHE A 6 0.49 9.18 6.88
C PHE A 6 0.38 8.53 5.49
N LEU A 7 1.51 8.24 4.87
CA LEU A 7 1.51 7.59 3.56
C LEU A 7 0.97 6.16 3.63
N ALA A 8 1.25 5.47 4.73
CA ALA A 8 0.71 4.12 4.92
C ALA A 8 -0.81 4.15 5.02
N GLU A 9 -1.37 5.19 5.61
CA GLU A 9 -2.82 5.30 5.70
C GLU A 9 -3.46 5.52 4.34
N ILE A 10 -2.78 6.24 3.46
CA ILE A 10 -3.27 6.41 2.10
C ILE A 10 -3.38 5.06 1.40
N THR A 11 -2.35 4.23 1.53
CA THR A 11 -2.37 2.91 0.93
C THR A 11 -3.46 2.03 1.55
N ARG A 12 -3.64 2.13 2.87
CA ARG A 12 -4.71 1.38 3.53
C ARG A 12 -6.08 1.79 3.00
N GLU A 13 -6.28 3.08 2.74
CA GLU A 13 -7.51 3.54 2.10
C GLU A 13 -7.71 2.91 0.74
N GLY A 14 -6.62 2.78 -0.02
CA GLY A 14 -6.69 2.12 -1.32
C GLY A 14 -7.12 0.67 -1.20
N ILE A 15 -6.61 -0.01 -0.19
CA ILE A 15 -7.00 -1.39 0.06
C ILE A 15 -8.49 -1.48 0.36
N LEU A 16 -8.98 -0.60 1.24
CA LEU A 16 -10.39 -0.56 1.58
C LEU A 16 -11.25 -0.29 0.35
N LYS A 17 -10.80 0.61 -0.49
CA LYS A 17 -11.56 1.00 -1.67
C LYS A 17 -11.71 -0.14 -2.68
N TYR A 18 -10.65 -0.90 -2.90
CA TYR A 18 -10.65 -1.92 -3.95
C TYR A 18 -10.97 -3.32 -3.47
N LEU A 19 -10.87 -3.55 -2.19
CA LEU A 19 -11.20 -4.85 -1.63
C LEU A 19 -12.40 -4.69 -0.72
N ASN A 20 -13.51 -4.69 -1.24
CA ASN A 20 -14.78 -4.53 -0.58
C ASN A 20 -15.06 -5.67 0.40
N GLN A 21 -14.05 -6.14 1.11
CA GLN A 21 -14.10 -7.31 1.95
C GLN A 21 -13.91 -6.94 3.41
N GLU A 22 -14.00 -7.92 4.27
CA GLU A 22 -13.92 -7.69 5.70
C GLU A 22 -12.59 -8.11 6.29
N ILE A 23 -11.54 -7.97 5.52
CA ILE A 23 -10.22 -8.34 5.99
C ILE A 23 -9.36 -7.16 6.42
N PRO A 24 -9.75 -5.90 6.17
CA PRO A 24 -8.80 -4.78 6.32
C PRO A 24 -8.21 -4.62 7.70
N TYR A 25 -8.93 -4.98 8.76
CA TYR A 25 -8.36 -4.78 10.10
C TYR A 25 -7.28 -5.82 10.42
N GLN A 26 -7.16 -6.85 9.60
CA GLN A 26 -6.11 -7.85 9.77
C GLN A 26 -4.91 -7.55 8.89
N ILE A 27 -4.91 -6.41 8.26
CA ILE A 27 -3.88 -6.02 7.32
C ILE A 27 -3.20 -4.77 7.85
N SER A 28 -1.89 -4.77 7.85
CA SER A 28 -1.11 -3.60 8.24
C SER A 28 -0.32 -3.11 7.06
N VAL A 29 -0.14 -1.79 6.98
CA VAL A 29 0.72 -1.19 5.97
C VAL A 29 1.84 -0.48 6.69
N ILE A 30 3.07 -0.77 6.28
CA ILE A 30 4.25 -0.17 6.88
C ILE A 30 5.06 0.51 5.78
N THR A 31 5.45 1.74 6.00
CA THR A 31 6.36 2.43 5.11
C THR A 31 7.77 2.11 5.55
N ASP A 32 8.49 1.38 4.69
CA ASP A 32 9.86 0.99 4.99
C ASP A 32 10.87 2.09 4.70
N LYS A 33 10.63 2.82 3.61
CA LYS A 33 11.66 3.73 3.13
C LYS A 33 11.01 4.86 2.33
N ILE A 34 11.48 6.06 2.55
CA ILE A 34 11.08 7.23 1.77
C ILE A 34 12.36 7.89 1.29
N ILE A 35 12.52 7.95 -0.01
CA ILE A 35 13.68 8.62 -0.62
C ILE A 35 13.17 9.89 -1.26
N LYS A 36 13.70 11.02 -0.83
CA LYS A 36 13.32 12.32 -1.35
C LYS A 36 14.43 12.88 -2.22
N SER A 37 14.12 13.11 -3.46
CA SER A 37 15.04 13.81 -4.34
C SER A 37 14.17 14.71 -5.21
N ASN A 38 14.33 14.71 -6.52
CA ASN A 38 13.42 15.46 -7.37
C ASN A 38 12.00 14.92 -7.25
N ASN A 39 11.90 13.60 -7.11
CA ASN A 39 10.62 12.92 -6.90
C ASN A 39 10.73 12.09 -5.62
N TYR A 40 9.58 11.68 -5.11
CA TYR A 40 9.55 10.78 -3.97
C TYR A 40 9.61 9.33 -4.48
N THR A 41 10.36 8.50 -3.77
CA THR A 41 10.32 7.05 -3.97
C THR A 41 9.94 6.44 -2.63
N ILE A 42 8.86 5.69 -2.62
CA ILE A 42 8.26 5.19 -1.39
C ILE A 42 8.17 3.68 -1.47
N HIS A 43 8.71 2.99 -0.47
CA HIS A 43 8.64 1.54 -0.37
C HIS A 43 7.76 1.18 0.80
N GLN A 44 6.74 0.38 0.56
CA GLN A 44 5.82 -0.04 1.60
C GLN A 44 5.61 -1.54 1.56
N LYS A 45 5.29 -2.08 2.71
CA LYS A 45 4.89 -3.48 2.85
C LYS A 45 3.45 -3.54 3.31
N ILE A 46 2.72 -4.46 2.71
CA ILE A 46 1.38 -4.78 3.16
C ILE A 46 1.50 -6.13 3.86
N LEU A 47 1.29 -6.13 5.17
CA LEU A 47 1.45 -7.34 5.97
C LEU A 47 0.12 -8.05 6.09
N VAL A 48 0.09 -9.33 5.72
CA VAL A 48 -1.09 -10.15 5.82
C VAL A 48 -0.78 -11.35 6.70
N GLN A 49 -1.81 -11.95 7.27
CA GLN A 49 -1.62 -13.05 8.22
C GLN A 49 -1.87 -14.42 7.62
N THR A 50 -2.53 -14.49 6.49
CA THR A 50 -2.81 -15.78 5.85
C THR A 50 -2.49 -15.70 4.37
N LEU A 51 -2.23 -16.86 3.80
CA LEU A 51 -2.01 -16.97 2.37
C LEU A 51 -3.26 -16.55 1.59
N SER A 52 -4.41 -16.84 2.15
CA SER A 52 -5.67 -16.45 1.54
C SER A 52 -5.77 -14.94 1.41
N HIS A 53 -5.42 -14.21 2.46
CA HIS A 53 -5.43 -12.75 2.42
C HIS A 53 -4.43 -12.22 1.40
N LYS A 54 -3.26 -12.87 1.32
CA LYS A 54 -2.26 -12.45 0.34
C LYS A 54 -2.80 -12.57 -1.07
N LYS A 55 -3.48 -13.67 -1.37
CA LYS A 55 -4.04 -13.89 -2.70
C LYS A 55 -5.11 -12.85 -3.02
N ILE A 56 -5.92 -12.48 -2.03
CA ILE A 56 -6.97 -11.48 -2.23
C ILE A 56 -6.36 -10.12 -2.54
N ILE A 57 -5.32 -9.74 -1.78
CA ILE A 57 -4.65 -8.44 -1.98
C ILE A 57 -4.01 -8.37 -3.37
N LEU A 58 -3.34 -9.46 -3.78
CA LEU A 58 -2.71 -9.48 -5.08
C LEU A 58 -3.74 -9.47 -6.20
N GLY A 59 -4.78 -10.28 -6.03
CA GLY A 59 -5.80 -10.43 -7.06
C GLY A 59 -5.30 -11.28 -8.22
N LYS A 60 -6.20 -11.60 -9.10
CA LYS A 60 -5.87 -12.43 -10.26
C LYS A 60 -4.88 -11.67 -11.14
N ASN A 61 -3.74 -12.31 -11.40
CA ASN A 61 -2.68 -11.72 -12.24
C ASN A 61 -2.19 -10.37 -11.72
N GLY A 62 -2.31 -10.15 -10.41
CA GLY A 62 -1.85 -8.92 -9.80
C GLY A 62 -2.75 -7.72 -10.05
N HIS A 63 -3.98 -7.94 -10.48
CA HIS A 63 -4.90 -6.86 -10.80
C HIS A 63 -5.23 -5.97 -9.61
N SER A 64 -5.50 -6.58 -8.45
CA SER A 64 -5.89 -5.80 -7.29
C SER A 64 -4.75 -4.96 -6.76
N ILE A 65 -3.54 -5.56 -6.64
CA ILE A 65 -2.41 -4.79 -6.13
C ILE A 65 -2.03 -3.65 -7.07
N LYS A 66 -2.22 -3.85 -8.37
CA LYS A 66 -1.99 -2.78 -9.33
C LYS A 66 -2.95 -1.62 -9.14
N ALA A 67 -4.24 -1.93 -8.95
CA ALA A 67 -5.25 -0.91 -8.75
C ALA A 67 -5.00 -0.15 -7.45
N ILE A 68 -4.68 -0.90 -6.38
CA ILE A 68 -4.37 -0.29 -5.09
C ILE A 68 -3.17 0.63 -5.21
N GLY A 69 -2.13 0.16 -5.91
CA GLY A 69 -0.91 0.95 -6.09
C GLY A 69 -1.15 2.22 -6.87
N SER A 70 -1.91 2.12 -7.96
CA SER A 70 -2.18 3.30 -8.78
C SER A 70 -3.01 4.34 -8.02
N TYR A 71 -4.03 3.89 -7.33
CA TYR A 71 -4.85 4.79 -6.52
C TYR A 71 -4.00 5.47 -5.44
N SER A 72 -3.22 4.66 -4.72
CA SER A 72 -2.42 5.18 -3.61
C SER A 72 -1.38 6.17 -4.10
N ARG A 73 -0.70 5.84 -5.19
CA ARG A 73 0.31 6.72 -5.76
C ARG A 73 -0.29 8.08 -6.15
N LEU A 74 -1.44 8.06 -6.81
CA LEU A 74 -2.06 9.30 -7.23
C LEU A 74 -2.49 10.14 -6.03
N GLU A 75 -3.00 9.51 -4.99
CA GLU A 75 -3.37 10.25 -3.78
C GLU A 75 -2.16 10.83 -3.09
N MET A 76 -1.05 10.07 -3.07
CA MET A 76 0.19 10.56 -2.49
C MET A 76 0.72 11.76 -3.28
N GLU A 77 0.63 11.71 -4.61
CA GLU A 77 1.09 12.82 -5.43
C GLU A 77 0.31 14.10 -5.15
N LYS A 78 -0.98 13.96 -4.87
CA LYS A 78 -1.79 15.12 -4.53
C LYS A 78 -1.32 15.79 -3.24
N VAL A 79 -1.05 15.01 -2.21
CA VAL A 79 -0.66 15.59 -0.93
C VAL A 79 0.80 16.01 -0.89
N LEU A 80 1.68 15.31 -1.61
CA LEU A 80 3.09 15.65 -1.65
C LEU A 80 3.42 16.71 -2.69
N LYS A 81 2.51 16.92 -3.62
CA LYS A 81 2.64 17.90 -4.68
C LYS A 81 3.86 17.67 -5.56
N CYS A 82 4.15 16.40 -5.80
CA CYS A 82 5.21 16.00 -6.71
C CYS A 82 4.97 14.56 -7.15
N LYS A 83 5.73 14.13 -8.14
CA LYS A 83 5.63 12.76 -8.64
C LYS A 83 6.14 11.77 -7.61
N CYS A 84 5.54 10.60 -7.59
CA CYS A 84 5.92 9.53 -6.69
C CYS A 84 6.13 8.23 -7.44
N ASN A 85 7.12 7.47 -6.99
CA ASN A 85 7.26 6.07 -7.35
C ASN A 85 6.89 5.28 -6.11
N LEU A 86 5.87 4.44 -6.23
CA LEU A 86 5.40 3.66 -5.09
C LEU A 86 5.62 2.19 -5.37
N PHE A 87 6.35 1.53 -4.47
CA PHE A 87 6.61 0.11 -4.55
C PHE A 87 5.93 -0.59 -3.38
N LEU A 88 5.02 -1.48 -3.71
CA LEU A 88 4.27 -2.23 -2.71
C LEU A 88 4.71 -3.68 -2.73
N LYS A 89 4.87 -4.25 -1.55
CA LYS A 89 5.23 -5.65 -1.40
C LYS A 89 4.27 -6.29 -0.41
N VAL A 90 3.65 -7.38 -0.79
CA VAL A 90 2.74 -8.10 0.11
C VAL A 90 3.54 -9.17 0.83
N VAL A 91 3.53 -9.12 2.15
CA VAL A 91 4.35 -10.00 2.97
C VAL A 91 3.45 -10.78 3.92
N LEU A 92 3.61 -12.09 3.90
CA LEU A 92 2.92 -12.97 4.84
C LEU A 92 3.68 -12.95 6.15
N LYS A 93 3.03 -12.42 7.18
CA LYS A 93 3.65 -12.31 8.48
C LYS A 93 3.30 -13.55 9.29
N LYS A 94 4.30 -14.35 9.59
CA LYS A 94 4.12 -15.56 10.41
C LYS A 94 4.34 -15.20 11.87
N ARG A 95 3.66 -15.96 12.73
CA ARG A 95 3.77 -15.78 14.17
C ARG A 95 4.83 -16.67 14.74
#